data_7dbacb032e85a79ad934966d287d1df5
#
_entry.id   7dbacb032e85a79ad934966d287d1df5
#
_cell.length_a   1.000
_cell.length_b   1.000
_cell.length_c   1.000
_cell.angle_alpha   90.00
_cell.angle_beta   90.00
_cell.angle_gamma   90.00
#
_symmetry.space_group_name_H-M   'P 1'
#
loop_
_entity.id
_entity.type
_entity.pdbx_description
1 polymer ?
#
loop_
_entity_poly.entity_id
_entity_poly.type
_entity_poly.pdbx_seq_one_letter_code
_entity_poly.pdbx_strand_id
1 'polypeptide(L)'
;MRCSQRARFLHLIIILGFTTALCATPSLAGDITLLSIGPRIGFGEKIPFMGKEQKYYFHLYDVAAIIKLPWSWPLGESTWSVDTRLLASAGLLTGGNESGLMMTAIPGLALSGWKGLLTLDAGVGAGLFSNHTFGVQDFGGPVQVVATLGAQVSPFSHTYAGVRIQHFSDAGLNGTSSLGVDMYIAELGYRF
;
A
#
# COMPACT_ATOMS: atom_id res chain seq x y z
N MET A 1 -1.46 -33.60 -10.96
CA MET A 1 -2.02 -32.69 -11.98
C MET A 1 -3.23 -31.83 -11.56
N ARG A 2 -3.55 -31.67 -10.25
CA ARG A 2 -4.72 -30.85 -9.78
C ARG A 2 -4.36 -29.45 -9.24
N CYS A 3 -3.08 -29.11 -9.10
CA CYS A 3 -2.65 -27.82 -8.53
C CYS A 3 -2.64 -26.65 -9.53
N SER A 4 -2.49 -26.94 -10.84
CA SER A 4 -2.40 -25.92 -11.90
C SER A 4 -3.73 -25.23 -12.24
N GLN A 5 -4.87 -25.88 -11.98
CA GLN A 5 -6.18 -25.31 -12.33
C GLN A 5 -6.67 -24.23 -11.33
N ARG A 6 -6.30 -24.34 -10.04
CA ARG A 6 -6.71 -23.36 -9.03
C ARG A 6 -6.04 -21.99 -9.21
N ALA A 7 -4.78 -21.98 -9.64
CA ALA A 7 -4.06 -20.72 -9.91
C ALA A 7 -4.65 -19.96 -11.11
N ARG A 8 -5.07 -20.67 -12.16
CA ARG A 8 -5.69 -20.05 -13.35
C ARG A 8 -7.09 -19.46 -13.05
N PHE A 9 -7.84 -20.09 -12.15
CA PHE A 9 -9.17 -19.60 -11.73
C PHE A 9 -9.06 -18.32 -10.90
N LEU A 10 -8.05 -18.21 -10.03
CA LEU A 10 -7.83 -17.03 -9.21
C LEU A 10 -7.42 -15.82 -10.08
N HIS A 11 -6.58 -16.02 -11.10
CA HIS A 11 -6.20 -14.96 -12.05
C HIS A 11 -7.40 -14.49 -12.89
N LEU A 12 -8.31 -15.40 -13.27
CA LEU A 12 -9.48 -15.06 -14.05
C LEU A 12 -10.48 -14.22 -13.23
N ILE A 13 -10.65 -14.51 -11.94
CA ILE A 13 -11.54 -13.76 -11.05
C ILE A 13 -10.99 -12.34 -10.80
N ILE A 14 -9.68 -12.18 -10.64
CA ILE A 14 -9.04 -10.87 -10.44
C ILE A 14 -9.17 -10.02 -11.72
N ILE A 15 -8.97 -10.60 -12.90
CA ILE A 15 -9.11 -9.90 -14.19
C ILE A 15 -10.59 -9.55 -14.44
N LEU A 16 -11.52 -10.44 -14.14
CA LEU A 16 -12.95 -10.19 -14.34
C LEU A 16 -13.48 -9.14 -13.35
N GLY A 17 -13.00 -9.12 -12.11
CA GLY A 17 -13.33 -8.09 -11.12
C GLY A 17 -12.83 -6.70 -11.51
N PHE A 18 -11.69 -6.62 -12.19
CA PHE A 18 -11.11 -5.35 -12.63
C PHE A 18 -11.84 -4.79 -13.88
N THR A 19 -12.32 -5.65 -14.77
CA THR A 19 -13.05 -5.22 -15.97
C THR A 19 -14.48 -4.76 -15.70
N THR A 20 -15.15 -5.30 -14.69
CA THR A 20 -16.51 -4.85 -14.32
C THR A 20 -16.52 -3.52 -13.58
N ALA A 21 -15.44 -3.16 -12.87
CA ALA A 21 -15.29 -1.85 -12.20
C ALA A 21 -15.10 -0.70 -13.20
N LEU A 22 -14.62 -0.98 -14.43
CA LEU A 22 -14.42 0.03 -15.46
C LEU A 22 -15.72 0.45 -16.20
N CYS A 23 -16.82 -0.28 -16.04
CA CYS A 23 -18.09 0.03 -16.70
C CYS A 23 -19.03 0.93 -15.87
N ALA A 24 -18.70 1.23 -14.61
CA ALA A 24 -19.38 2.27 -13.86
C ALA A 24 -18.89 3.62 -14.38
N THR A 25 -19.74 4.36 -15.09
CA THR A 25 -19.43 5.73 -15.52
C THR A 25 -19.05 6.56 -14.29
N PRO A 26 -17.79 7.07 -14.19
CA PRO A 26 -17.41 7.90 -13.07
C PRO A 26 -18.26 9.16 -13.06
N SER A 27 -19.00 9.37 -12.00
CA SER A 27 -19.73 10.60 -11.75
C SER A 27 -18.71 11.68 -11.42
N LEU A 28 -18.44 12.56 -12.36
CA LEU A 28 -17.63 13.78 -12.27
C LEU A 28 -16.13 13.54 -11.93
N ALA A 29 -15.28 13.88 -12.87
CA ALA A 29 -13.86 14.07 -12.64
C ALA A 29 -13.68 15.20 -11.61
N GLY A 30 -13.30 14.86 -10.39
CA GLY A 30 -12.92 15.84 -9.36
C GLY A 30 -11.48 16.29 -9.57
N ASP A 31 -11.07 17.31 -8.84
CA ASP A 31 -9.70 17.79 -8.86
C ASP A 31 -8.76 16.83 -8.14
N ILE A 32 -7.49 16.80 -8.58
CA ILE A 32 -6.41 16.14 -7.84
C ILE A 32 -6.10 17.01 -6.62
N THR A 33 -6.23 16.46 -5.41
CA THR A 33 -6.03 17.21 -4.18
C THR A 33 -5.17 16.42 -3.18
N LEU A 34 -4.29 17.13 -2.47
CA LEU A 34 -3.58 16.56 -1.34
C LEU A 34 -4.55 16.42 -0.16
N LEU A 35 -4.79 15.20 0.29
CA LEU A 35 -5.69 14.90 1.41
C LEU A 35 -4.99 14.96 2.75
N SER A 36 -3.78 14.39 2.82
CA SER A 36 -3.03 14.34 4.07
C SER A 36 -1.54 14.12 3.83
N ILE A 37 -0.76 14.50 4.85
CA ILE A 37 0.68 14.25 4.91
C ILE A 37 1.07 13.96 6.36
N GLY A 38 1.99 13.02 6.58
CA GLY A 38 2.47 12.73 7.93
C GLY A 38 3.59 11.70 7.99
N PRO A 39 4.30 11.67 9.13
CA PRO A 39 5.29 10.65 9.42
C PRO A 39 4.63 9.30 9.65
N ARG A 40 5.39 8.25 9.33
CA ARG A 40 5.03 6.86 9.58
C ARG A 40 6.23 6.12 10.18
N ILE A 41 5.92 5.17 11.05
CA ILE A 41 6.88 4.23 11.61
C ILE A 41 6.39 2.81 11.33
N GLY A 42 7.26 1.98 10.78
CA GLY A 42 6.94 0.61 10.43
C GLY A 42 7.87 -0.40 11.09
N PHE A 43 7.34 -1.59 11.33
CA PHE A 43 8.03 -2.73 11.91
C PHE A 43 7.79 -3.95 11.04
N GLY A 44 8.87 -4.60 10.60
CA GLY A 44 8.83 -5.86 9.87
C GLY A 44 9.23 -7.01 10.79
N GLU A 45 8.29 -7.91 11.04
CA GLU A 45 8.50 -9.09 11.87
C GLU A 45 9.12 -10.24 11.06
N LYS A 46 9.80 -11.18 11.75
CA LYS A 46 10.35 -12.37 11.09
C LYS A 46 9.29 -13.30 10.52
N ILE A 47 8.09 -13.31 11.12
CA ILE A 47 6.94 -14.07 10.63
C ILE A 47 6.07 -13.13 9.81
N PRO A 48 6.16 -13.15 8.48
CA PRO A 48 5.41 -12.24 7.62
C PRO A 48 3.94 -12.64 7.53
N PHE A 49 3.09 -11.65 7.23
CA PHE A 49 1.70 -11.88 6.87
C PHE A 49 1.58 -12.55 5.49
N MET A 50 2.48 -12.17 4.57
CA MET A 50 2.59 -12.73 3.22
C MET A 50 4.05 -13.07 2.92
N GLY A 51 4.27 -14.08 2.08
CA GLY A 51 5.61 -14.42 1.62
C GLY A 51 6.39 -15.38 2.51
N LYS A 52 7.73 -15.31 2.43
CA LYS A 52 8.67 -16.20 3.12
C LYS A 52 9.15 -15.55 4.42
N GLU A 53 9.62 -16.37 5.35
CA GLU A 53 10.20 -15.91 6.62
C GLU A 53 11.33 -14.90 6.39
N GLN A 54 11.25 -13.76 7.06
CA GLN A 54 12.25 -12.70 7.02
C GLN A 54 13.46 -13.08 7.89
N LYS A 55 14.65 -12.72 7.42
CA LYS A 55 15.90 -13.02 8.13
C LYS A 55 16.19 -12.04 9.26
N TYR A 56 15.67 -10.81 9.16
CA TYR A 56 15.90 -9.72 10.10
C TYR A 56 14.59 -9.04 10.49
N TYR A 57 14.62 -8.34 11.62
CA TYR A 57 13.64 -7.32 11.95
C TYR A 57 13.94 -6.08 11.11
N PHE A 58 12.91 -5.53 10.48
CA PHE A 58 13.03 -4.31 9.71
C PHE A 58 12.33 -3.16 10.41
N HIS A 59 12.86 -1.95 10.21
CA HIS A 59 12.23 -0.72 10.68
C HIS A 59 12.13 0.25 9.51
N LEU A 60 10.97 0.88 9.40
CA LEU A 60 10.67 1.89 8.40
C LEU A 60 10.41 3.23 9.10
N TYR A 61 11.05 4.27 8.61
CA TYR A 61 10.81 5.65 9.02
C TYR A 61 10.63 6.48 7.76
N ASP A 62 9.41 6.91 7.48
CA ASP A 62 9.13 7.68 6.29
C ASP A 62 8.10 8.80 6.51
N VAL A 63 7.92 9.61 5.50
CA VAL A 63 6.82 10.56 5.37
C VAL A 63 5.98 10.13 4.18
N ALA A 64 4.67 10.10 4.39
CA ALA A 64 3.71 9.76 3.36
C ALA A 64 2.74 10.90 3.09
N ALA A 65 2.38 11.04 1.83
CA ALA A 65 1.33 11.92 1.33
C ALA A 65 0.22 11.06 0.70
N ILE A 66 -1.03 11.38 1.00
CA ILE A 66 -2.21 10.80 0.36
C ILE A 66 -2.84 11.85 -0.54
N ILE A 67 -2.94 11.53 -1.82
CA ILE A 67 -3.46 12.39 -2.87
C ILE A 67 -4.75 11.77 -3.40
N LYS A 68 -5.84 12.53 -3.41
CA LYS A 68 -7.09 12.15 -4.07
C LYS A 68 -6.91 12.27 -5.58
N LEU A 69 -7.32 11.24 -6.29
CA LEU A 69 -7.39 11.22 -7.75
C LEU A 69 -8.82 11.56 -8.20
N PRO A 70 -9.04 11.90 -9.48
CA PRO A 70 -10.29 12.50 -9.95
C PRO A 70 -11.54 11.62 -9.83
N TRP A 71 -11.38 10.30 -9.67
CA TRP A 71 -12.51 9.37 -9.72
C TRP A 71 -13.04 9.07 -8.32
N SER A 72 -14.34 9.27 -8.13
CA SER A 72 -15.05 9.05 -6.88
C SER A 72 -16.47 8.53 -7.16
N TRP A 73 -16.93 7.59 -6.36
CA TRP A 73 -18.25 6.96 -6.47
C TRP A 73 -18.94 7.00 -5.11
N PRO A 74 -20.02 7.81 -4.96
CA PRO A 74 -20.85 7.75 -3.77
C PRO A 74 -21.61 6.41 -3.72
N LEU A 75 -21.77 5.85 -2.51
CA LEU A 75 -22.49 4.60 -2.31
C LEU A 75 -23.96 4.88 -1.92
N GLY A 76 -24.79 5.15 -2.94
CA GLY A 76 -26.19 5.47 -2.77
C GLY A 76 -26.40 6.78 -2.00
N GLU A 77 -27.41 6.84 -1.14
CA GLU A 77 -27.70 7.97 -0.25
C GLU A 77 -26.90 7.95 1.06
N SER A 78 -25.98 6.99 1.21
CA SER A 78 -25.17 6.83 2.41
C SER A 78 -24.07 7.91 2.50
N THR A 79 -23.48 8.01 3.69
CA THR A 79 -22.29 8.88 3.91
C THR A 79 -20.98 8.22 3.47
N TRP A 80 -21.04 7.11 2.73
CA TRP A 80 -19.91 6.35 2.25
C TRP A 80 -19.61 6.65 0.79
N SER A 81 -18.34 6.72 0.45
CA SER A 81 -17.85 6.84 -0.92
C SER A 81 -16.64 5.93 -1.15
N VAL A 82 -16.47 5.51 -2.40
CA VAL A 82 -15.22 4.91 -2.88
C VAL A 82 -14.48 5.97 -3.68
N ASP A 83 -13.24 6.25 -3.30
CA ASP A 83 -12.38 7.23 -3.94
C ASP A 83 -11.13 6.56 -4.49
N THR A 84 -10.62 7.04 -5.63
CA THR A 84 -9.26 6.70 -6.06
C THR A 84 -8.24 7.58 -5.36
N ARG A 85 -7.12 6.97 -4.96
CA ARG A 85 -6.05 7.65 -4.24
C ARG A 85 -4.68 7.21 -4.73
N LEU A 86 -3.71 8.08 -4.53
CA LEU A 86 -2.29 7.78 -4.64
C LEU A 86 -1.66 7.96 -3.25
N LEU A 87 -1.07 6.91 -2.72
CA LEU A 87 -0.18 6.98 -1.56
C LEU A 87 1.26 7.11 -2.09
N ALA A 88 1.90 8.23 -1.81
CA ALA A 88 3.29 8.47 -2.12
C ALA A 88 4.09 8.60 -0.82
N SER A 89 5.25 7.96 -0.71
CA SER A 89 6.11 8.08 0.47
C SER A 89 7.58 8.06 0.13
N ALA A 90 8.38 8.63 1.05
CA ALA A 90 9.83 8.57 1.00
C ALA A 90 10.41 8.49 2.41
N GLY A 91 11.46 7.69 2.59
CA GLY A 91 12.06 7.48 3.89
C GLY A 91 13.20 6.49 3.91
N LEU A 92 13.45 5.93 5.08
CA LEU A 92 14.56 5.04 5.38
C LEU A 92 14.02 3.67 5.83
N LEU A 93 14.51 2.62 5.19
CA LEU A 93 14.34 1.23 5.63
C LEU A 93 15.65 0.75 6.26
N THR A 94 15.57 0.13 7.43
CA THR A 94 16.73 -0.42 8.14
C THR A 94 16.50 -1.89 8.49
N GLY A 95 17.54 -2.71 8.42
CA GLY A 95 17.52 -4.13 8.78
C GLY A 95 18.90 -4.75 8.63
N GLY A 96 19.23 -5.81 9.37
CA GLY A 96 20.51 -6.51 9.25
C GLY A 96 21.76 -5.63 9.45
N ASN A 97 21.68 -4.56 10.26
CA ASN A 97 22.70 -3.50 10.45
C ASN A 97 22.96 -2.65 9.19
N GLU A 98 22.10 -2.69 8.22
CA GLU A 98 22.17 -1.88 7.00
C GLU A 98 20.96 -0.97 6.89
N SER A 99 21.06 0.02 6.01
CA SER A 99 19.97 0.96 5.73
C SER A 99 19.95 1.36 4.26
N GLY A 100 18.77 1.72 3.79
CA GLY A 100 18.57 2.19 2.43
C GLY A 100 17.43 3.21 2.37
N LEU A 101 17.58 4.19 1.50
CA LEU A 101 16.48 5.08 1.15
C LEU A 101 15.45 4.29 0.34
N MET A 102 14.19 4.59 0.58
CA MET A 102 13.09 4.06 -0.23
C MET A 102 12.10 5.16 -0.61
N MET A 103 11.47 4.97 -1.76
CA MET A 103 10.33 5.78 -2.21
C MET A 103 9.24 4.85 -2.70
N THR A 104 7.97 5.19 -2.47
CA THR A 104 6.84 4.42 -2.99
C THR A 104 5.83 5.31 -3.68
N ALA A 105 5.15 4.75 -4.68
CA ALA A 105 3.99 5.33 -5.34
C ALA A 105 2.95 4.22 -5.53
N ILE A 106 1.84 4.32 -4.81
CA ILE A 106 0.86 3.24 -4.69
C ILE A 106 -0.53 3.80 -5.02
N PRO A 107 -0.99 3.70 -6.27
CA PRO A 107 -2.37 3.94 -6.61
C PRO A 107 -3.28 2.89 -5.95
N GLY A 108 -4.49 3.29 -5.57
CA GLY A 108 -5.42 2.43 -4.90
C GLY A 108 -6.82 3.01 -4.79
N LEU A 109 -7.65 2.27 -4.09
CA LEU A 109 -9.02 2.64 -3.75
C LEU A 109 -9.14 2.86 -2.25
N ALA A 110 -9.99 3.79 -1.85
CA ALA A 110 -10.33 4.04 -0.47
C ALA A 110 -11.84 4.11 -0.29
N LEU A 111 -12.34 3.36 0.69
CA LEU A 111 -13.69 3.43 1.18
C LEU A 111 -13.73 4.41 2.36
N SER A 112 -14.36 5.55 2.17
CA SER A 112 -14.46 6.60 3.18
C SER A 112 -15.90 6.68 3.70
N GLY A 113 -16.07 6.73 5.01
CA GLY A 113 -17.37 6.80 5.65
C GLY A 113 -17.45 7.83 6.77
N TRP A 114 -18.70 8.09 7.21
CA TRP A 114 -19.02 9.04 8.27
C TRP A 114 -18.35 10.41 8.08
N LYS A 115 -18.49 10.96 6.86
CA LYS A 115 -17.87 12.26 6.46
C LYS A 115 -16.34 12.22 6.56
N GLY A 116 -15.73 11.07 6.30
CA GLY A 116 -14.28 10.88 6.32
C GLY A 116 -13.68 10.65 7.71
N LEU A 117 -14.53 10.35 8.72
CA LEU A 117 -14.06 9.91 10.04
C LEU A 117 -13.29 8.58 9.94
N LEU A 118 -13.82 7.63 9.17
CA LEU A 118 -13.18 6.33 8.91
C LEU A 118 -12.83 6.21 7.44
N THR A 119 -11.63 5.74 7.17
CA THR A 119 -11.18 5.38 5.82
C THR A 119 -10.49 4.02 5.86
N LEU A 120 -10.90 3.13 4.97
CA LEU A 120 -10.20 1.88 4.66
C LEU A 120 -9.65 1.99 3.26
N ASP A 121 -8.38 1.67 3.04
CA ASP A 121 -7.78 1.77 1.72
C ASP A 121 -6.95 0.54 1.37
N ALA A 122 -6.87 0.25 0.07
CA ALA A 122 -6.03 -0.81 -0.48
C ALA A 122 -5.45 -0.35 -1.82
N GLY A 123 -4.23 -0.77 -2.10
CA GLY A 123 -3.57 -0.41 -3.36
C GLY A 123 -2.40 -1.33 -3.70
N VAL A 124 -2.01 -1.25 -4.96
CA VAL A 124 -0.81 -1.92 -5.49
C VAL A 124 -0.05 -0.91 -6.35
N GLY A 125 1.27 -0.87 -6.16
CA GLY A 125 2.11 0.09 -6.85
C GLY A 125 3.57 -0.34 -6.88
N ALA A 126 4.47 0.63 -6.93
CA ALA A 126 5.90 0.41 -7.03
C ALA A 126 6.66 1.10 -5.90
N GLY A 127 7.79 0.51 -5.52
CA GLY A 127 8.80 1.07 -4.64
C GLY A 127 10.16 1.07 -5.31
N LEU A 128 10.97 2.09 -5.00
CA LEU A 128 12.36 2.20 -5.38
C LEU A 128 13.22 2.18 -4.11
N PHE A 129 14.24 1.35 -4.12
CA PHE A 129 15.16 1.16 -3.00
C PHE A 129 16.59 1.48 -3.42
N SER A 130 17.27 2.30 -2.64
CA SER A 130 18.71 2.58 -2.87
C SER A 130 19.59 1.40 -2.45
N ASN A 131 19.11 0.59 -1.50
CA ASN A 131 19.71 -0.68 -1.09
C ASN A 131 18.62 -1.75 -1.04
N HIS A 132 18.79 -2.83 -1.77
CA HIS A 132 17.84 -3.95 -1.81
C HIS A 132 18.38 -5.24 -1.17
N THR A 133 19.62 -5.21 -0.69
CA THR A 133 20.26 -6.33 0.02
C THR A 133 20.57 -5.91 1.43
N PHE A 134 20.03 -6.62 2.42
CA PHE A 134 20.23 -6.38 3.85
C PHE A 134 20.85 -7.63 4.47
N GLY A 135 22.18 -7.65 4.59
CA GLY A 135 22.92 -8.84 5.01
C GLY A 135 22.67 -10.01 4.06
N VAL A 136 22.04 -11.09 4.58
CA VAL A 136 21.69 -12.29 3.78
C VAL A 136 20.28 -12.23 3.16
N GLN A 137 19.51 -11.18 3.42
CA GLN A 137 18.19 -10.98 2.84
C GLN A 137 18.29 -10.08 1.62
N ASP A 138 18.01 -10.63 0.45
CA ASP A 138 17.97 -9.93 -0.83
C ASP A 138 16.50 -9.80 -1.28
N PHE A 139 16.07 -8.57 -1.57
CA PHE A 139 14.74 -8.28 -2.10
C PHE A 139 14.63 -8.50 -3.62
N GLY A 140 15.74 -8.88 -4.27
CA GLY A 140 15.77 -9.21 -5.69
C GLY A 140 16.01 -8.02 -6.62
N GLY A 141 16.17 -6.81 -6.11
CA GLY A 141 16.50 -5.63 -6.93
C GLY A 141 15.94 -4.32 -6.38
N PRO A 142 16.34 -3.20 -6.97
CA PRO A 142 15.97 -1.86 -6.49
C PRO A 142 14.50 -1.50 -6.75
N VAL A 143 13.83 -2.18 -7.68
CA VAL A 143 12.41 -1.96 -7.99
C VAL A 143 11.59 -3.06 -7.34
N GLN A 144 10.62 -2.68 -6.53
CA GLN A 144 9.73 -3.60 -5.84
C GLN A 144 8.28 -3.33 -6.21
N VAL A 145 7.48 -4.39 -6.30
CA VAL A 145 6.02 -4.29 -6.26
C VAL A 145 5.60 -4.13 -4.82
N VAL A 146 4.70 -3.18 -4.58
CA VAL A 146 4.22 -2.85 -3.25
C VAL A 146 2.72 -3.04 -3.19
N ALA A 147 2.25 -3.90 -2.30
CA ALA A 147 0.83 -4.04 -1.97
C ALA A 147 0.57 -3.43 -0.59
N THR A 148 -0.57 -2.75 -0.41
CA THR A 148 -0.91 -2.10 0.85
C THR A 148 -2.37 -2.26 1.21
N LEU A 149 -2.63 -2.35 2.52
CA LEU A 149 -3.96 -2.30 3.12
C LEU A 149 -3.88 -1.40 4.36
N GLY A 150 -4.73 -0.40 4.45
CA GLY A 150 -4.72 0.59 5.52
C GLY A 150 -6.08 0.86 6.12
N ALA A 151 -6.07 1.30 7.38
CA ALA A 151 -7.23 1.82 8.09
C ALA A 151 -6.84 3.12 8.81
N GLN A 152 -7.60 4.18 8.61
CA GLN A 152 -7.35 5.50 9.19
C GLN A 152 -8.61 6.03 9.86
N VAL A 153 -8.41 6.75 10.96
CA VAL A 153 -9.44 7.53 11.64
C VAL A 153 -9.03 9.00 11.70
N SER A 154 -10.00 9.88 11.49
CA SER A 154 -9.81 11.34 11.53
C SER A 154 -10.77 11.96 12.53
N PRO A 155 -10.51 11.83 13.85
CA PRO A 155 -11.42 12.28 14.89
C PRO A 155 -11.52 13.81 14.98
N PHE A 156 -10.53 14.52 14.45
CA PHE A 156 -10.47 15.98 14.38
C PHE A 156 -10.32 16.42 12.92
N SER A 157 -10.70 17.67 12.64
CA SER A 157 -10.73 18.22 11.28
C SER A 157 -9.39 18.16 10.54
N HIS A 158 -8.28 18.30 11.25
CA HIS A 158 -6.94 18.42 10.67
C HIS A 158 -5.94 17.34 11.11
N THR A 159 -6.43 16.27 11.75
CA THR A 159 -5.54 15.18 12.15
C THR A 159 -6.09 13.84 11.71
N TYR A 160 -5.19 12.92 11.43
CA TYR A 160 -5.52 11.51 11.25
C TYR A 160 -4.52 10.64 11.98
N ALA A 161 -4.98 9.47 12.38
CA ALA A 161 -4.14 8.37 12.84
C ALA A 161 -4.55 7.10 12.11
N GLY A 162 -3.62 6.20 11.88
CA GLY A 162 -3.90 4.97 11.15
C GLY A 162 -2.92 3.87 11.39
N VAL A 163 -3.29 2.71 10.87
CA VAL A 163 -2.44 1.52 10.80
C VAL A 163 -2.47 0.96 9.39
N ARG A 164 -1.38 0.35 8.97
CA ARG A 164 -1.22 -0.15 7.62
C ARG A 164 -0.36 -1.40 7.59
N ILE A 165 -0.71 -2.35 6.73
CA ILE A 165 0.17 -3.44 6.32
C ILE A 165 0.66 -3.13 4.91
N GLN A 166 1.96 -3.28 4.69
CA GLN A 166 2.60 -3.02 3.40
C GLN A 166 3.57 -4.14 3.07
N HIS A 167 3.34 -4.81 1.95
CA HIS A 167 4.17 -5.89 1.45
C HIS A 167 5.03 -5.39 0.29
N PHE A 168 6.33 -5.64 0.38
CA PHE A 168 7.30 -5.34 -0.69
C PHE A 168 7.85 -6.65 -1.24
N SER A 169 7.84 -6.81 -2.55
CA SER A 169 8.45 -7.97 -3.22
C SER A 169 8.82 -7.62 -4.66
N ASP A 170 9.78 -8.32 -5.22
CA ASP A 170 10.12 -8.20 -6.63
C ASP A 170 9.10 -8.86 -7.57
N ALA A 171 8.06 -9.49 -7.03
CA ALA A 171 7.05 -10.26 -7.76
C ALA A 171 7.64 -11.34 -8.70
N GLY A 172 8.86 -11.79 -8.43
CA GLY A 172 9.56 -12.78 -9.25
C GLY A 172 10.25 -12.19 -10.49
N LEU A 173 10.35 -10.87 -10.61
CA LEU A 173 10.99 -10.20 -11.75
C LEU A 173 12.50 -10.51 -11.85
N ASN A 174 13.15 -10.77 -10.72
CA ASN A 174 14.60 -11.02 -10.62
C ASN A 174 14.93 -12.48 -10.22
N GLY A 175 13.96 -13.37 -10.30
CA GLY A 175 14.14 -14.79 -9.99
C GLY A 175 13.33 -15.26 -8.78
N THR A 176 13.52 -16.54 -8.40
CA THR A 176 12.68 -17.19 -7.37
C THR A 176 13.26 -17.13 -5.95
N SER A 177 14.44 -16.59 -5.77
CA SER A 177 15.17 -16.58 -4.49
C SER A 177 15.00 -15.33 -3.66
N SER A 178 14.38 -14.28 -4.22
CA SER A 178 14.13 -13.03 -3.48
C SER A 178 13.20 -13.25 -2.30
N LEU A 179 13.49 -12.54 -1.21
CA LEU A 179 12.66 -12.50 -0.01
C LEU A 179 12.02 -11.11 0.05
N GLY A 180 10.69 -11.08 0.04
CA GLY A 180 9.96 -9.85 0.30
C GLY A 180 10.06 -9.41 1.76
N VAL A 181 9.46 -8.29 2.08
CA VAL A 181 9.30 -7.79 3.46
C VAL A 181 7.88 -7.32 3.71
N ASP A 182 7.31 -7.72 4.85
CA ASP A 182 6.05 -7.22 5.36
C ASP A 182 6.32 -6.20 6.46
N MET A 183 5.67 -5.04 6.33
CA MET A 183 5.77 -3.94 7.29
C MET A 183 4.41 -3.66 7.90
N TYR A 184 4.35 -3.65 9.23
CA TYR A 184 3.22 -3.15 10.01
C TYR A 184 3.52 -1.71 10.38
N ILE A 185 2.72 -0.77 9.90
CA ILE A 185 3.01 0.66 9.93
C ILE A 185 1.96 1.37 10.77
N ALA A 186 2.42 2.19 11.72
CA ALA A 186 1.61 3.21 12.37
C ALA A 186 1.83 4.55 11.67
N GLU A 187 0.76 5.29 11.48
CA GLU A 187 0.77 6.59 10.80
C GLU A 187 -0.01 7.64 11.56
N LEU A 188 0.52 8.85 11.57
CA LEU A 188 -0.10 10.02 12.17
C LEU A 188 0.21 11.21 11.29
N GLY A 189 -0.74 12.14 11.12
CA GLY A 189 -0.43 13.31 10.29
C GLY A 189 -1.50 14.36 10.24
N TYR A 190 -1.26 15.33 9.37
CA TYR A 190 -2.15 16.43 9.08
C TYR A 190 -3.06 16.10 7.90
N ARG A 191 -4.34 16.46 8.03
CA ARG A 191 -5.36 16.36 7.00
C ARG A 191 -5.76 17.78 6.56
N PHE A 192 -5.80 18.01 5.26
CA PHE A 192 -6.17 19.28 4.64
C PHE A 192 -7.68 19.43 4.47
#